data_00cc88d41c5cea4480039ab3c22bcd19
#
_entry.id   00cc88d41c5cea4480039ab3c22bcd19
#
_cell.length_a   1.000
_cell.length_b   1.000
_cell.length_c   1.000
_cell.angle_alpha   90.00
_cell.angle_beta   90.00
_cell.angle_gamma   90.00
#
_symmetry.space_group_name_H-M   'P 1'
#
loop_
_entity.id
_entity.type
_entity.pdbx_description
1 polymer ?
#
loop_
_entity_poly.entity_id
_entity_poly.type
_entity_poly.pdbx_seq_one_letter_code
_entity_poly.pdbx_strand_id
1 'polypeptide(L)'
;MGTVVVKDTGDGGIVVTGTLAGLEDSAIGGIHVHTGVTCDDAGDVGGHYFPNMSSDPWAGSDSPTWSSDTEGTSIVQFTIPSFSLTRLNPVANRAVVVHDSSGVRIACGVLLSTVGEVVTLGPYPGNTVDTDQIHGTLIVTSVSAGTSIMGTVTHVEKSCTNCGFTSTQVTPAMTQAPLAATI
;
A
#
# COMPACT_ATOMS: atom_id res chain seq x y z
N MET A 1 -2.56 -10.53 -0.86
CA MET A 1 -2.57 -9.44 -1.88
C MET A 1 -2.85 -8.11 -1.20
N GLY A 2 -2.48 -6.97 -1.81
CA GLY A 2 -2.71 -5.69 -1.15
C GLY A 2 -2.61 -4.49 -2.08
N THR A 3 -2.93 -3.33 -1.55
CA THR A 3 -2.79 -2.04 -2.22
C THR A 3 -1.99 -1.12 -1.31
N VAL A 4 -0.92 -0.55 -1.85
CA VAL A 4 -0.06 0.40 -1.15
C VAL A 4 -0.03 1.70 -1.94
N VAL A 5 -0.15 2.82 -1.25
CA VAL A 5 -0.12 4.16 -1.81
C VAL A 5 1.02 4.94 -1.17
N VAL A 6 1.80 5.61 -2.00
CA VAL A 6 2.94 6.43 -1.56
C VAL A 6 2.70 7.88 -1.96
N LYS A 7 2.90 8.81 -1.02
CA LYS A 7 2.79 10.25 -1.24
C LYS A 7 4.02 10.97 -0.69
N ASP A 8 4.40 12.09 -1.31
CA ASP A 8 5.40 13.00 -0.72
C ASP A 8 4.81 13.66 0.55
N THR A 9 5.59 13.77 1.61
CA THR A 9 5.21 14.48 2.83
C THR A 9 5.29 16.01 2.68
N GLY A 10 5.99 16.49 1.64
CA GLY A 10 6.23 17.91 1.40
C GLY A 10 7.48 18.47 2.09
N ASP A 11 8.02 17.79 3.08
CA ASP A 11 9.19 18.16 3.87
C ASP A 11 10.44 17.28 3.62
N GLY A 12 10.40 16.48 2.57
CA GLY A 12 11.54 15.64 2.14
C GLY A 12 11.47 14.18 2.57
N GLY A 13 10.27 13.69 2.78
CA GLY A 13 9.99 12.26 3.04
C GLY A 13 8.85 11.74 2.19
N ILE A 14 8.55 10.47 2.37
CA ILE A 14 7.37 9.80 1.83
C ILE A 14 6.54 9.21 2.97
N VAL A 15 5.22 9.27 2.81
CA VAL A 15 4.28 8.49 3.61
C VAL A 15 3.74 7.34 2.77
N VAL A 16 3.75 6.16 3.36
CA VAL A 16 3.22 4.93 2.77
C VAL A 16 1.99 4.53 3.56
N THR A 17 0.89 4.30 2.86
CA THR A 17 -0.37 3.80 3.45
C THR A 17 -0.91 2.67 2.60
N GLY A 18 -1.60 1.71 3.21
CA GLY A 18 -2.18 0.62 2.44
C GLY A 18 -2.87 -0.44 3.27
N THR A 19 -3.40 -1.43 2.57
CA THR A 19 -4.03 -2.61 3.16
C THR A 19 -3.42 -3.85 2.51
N LEU A 20 -2.96 -4.77 3.32
CA LEU A 20 -2.41 -6.07 2.91
C LEU A 20 -3.29 -7.19 3.46
N ALA A 21 -3.42 -8.29 2.72
CA ALA A 21 -4.16 -9.47 3.12
C ALA A 21 -3.47 -10.75 2.64
N GLY A 22 -3.73 -11.85 3.33
CA GLY A 22 -3.09 -13.16 3.06
C GLY A 22 -1.65 -13.20 3.57
N LEU A 23 -1.38 -12.44 4.64
CA LEU A 23 -0.15 -12.50 5.42
C LEU A 23 -0.22 -13.67 6.42
N GLU A 24 0.88 -13.93 7.12
CA GLU A 24 0.88 -14.81 8.29
C GLU A 24 -0.04 -14.25 9.38
N ASP A 25 -0.78 -15.10 10.08
CA ASP A 25 -1.69 -14.70 11.15
C ASP A 25 -0.91 -14.19 12.37
N SER A 26 -1.32 -13.04 12.92
CA SER A 26 -0.74 -12.46 14.14
C SER A 26 0.79 -12.33 14.11
N ALA A 27 1.33 -11.93 12.96
CA ALA A 27 2.75 -11.86 12.70
C ALA A 27 3.22 -10.41 12.37
N ILE A 28 4.53 -10.23 12.32
CA ILE A 28 5.17 -8.98 11.91
C ILE A 28 6.21 -9.31 10.83
N GLY A 29 6.19 -8.59 9.72
CA GLY A 29 7.19 -8.72 8.67
C GLY A 29 7.53 -7.39 8.03
N GLY A 30 8.45 -7.38 7.07
CA GLY A 30 8.95 -6.17 6.44
C GLY A 30 8.13 -5.71 5.23
N ILE A 31 8.17 -4.41 4.95
CA ILE A 31 7.70 -3.82 3.69
C ILE A 31 8.68 -2.75 3.24
N HIS A 32 9.37 -2.98 2.12
CA HIS A 32 10.54 -2.21 1.71
C HIS A 32 10.47 -1.81 0.25
N VAL A 33 11.14 -0.67 -0.10
CA VAL A 33 11.39 -0.31 -1.49
C VAL A 33 12.71 -0.92 -1.93
N HIS A 34 12.70 -1.60 -3.07
CA HIS A 34 13.83 -2.27 -3.70
C HIS A 34 14.34 -1.51 -4.93
N THR A 35 15.55 -1.83 -5.38
CA THR A 35 16.21 -1.16 -6.51
C THR A 35 15.58 -1.49 -7.85
N GLY A 36 14.89 -2.62 -7.97
CA GLY A 36 14.28 -3.09 -9.19
C GLY A 36 13.11 -2.23 -9.66
N VAL A 37 12.79 -2.38 -10.95
CA VAL A 37 11.70 -1.68 -11.63
C VAL A 37 10.66 -2.64 -12.20
N THR A 38 10.78 -3.91 -11.89
CA THR A 38 9.87 -4.99 -12.28
C THR A 38 9.72 -6.00 -11.15
N CYS A 39 8.66 -6.78 -11.19
CA CYS A 39 8.41 -7.94 -10.34
C CYS A 39 8.33 -9.25 -11.13
N ASP A 40 8.75 -9.26 -12.42
CA ASP A 40 8.62 -10.41 -13.30
C ASP A 40 9.64 -11.51 -12.99
N ASP A 41 10.83 -11.12 -12.49
CA ASP A 41 11.89 -12.04 -12.08
C ASP A 41 12.49 -11.62 -10.73
N ALA A 42 12.71 -12.59 -9.85
CA ALA A 42 13.22 -12.35 -8.50
C ALA A 42 14.62 -11.69 -8.47
N GLY A 43 15.46 -11.95 -9.48
CA GLY A 43 16.77 -11.32 -9.61
C GLY A 43 16.68 -9.84 -9.96
N ASP A 44 15.69 -9.47 -10.77
CA ASP A 44 15.50 -8.10 -11.25
C ASP A 44 14.86 -7.17 -10.19
N VAL A 45 14.23 -7.73 -9.16
CA VAL A 45 13.75 -6.96 -8.00
C VAL A 45 14.88 -6.29 -7.24
N GLY A 46 16.06 -6.88 -7.23
CA GLY A 46 17.25 -6.34 -6.59
C GLY A 46 17.21 -6.33 -5.06
N GLY A 47 18.12 -5.55 -4.44
CA GLY A 47 18.18 -5.32 -2.99
C GLY A 47 17.40 -4.08 -2.57
N HIS A 48 17.51 -3.69 -1.30
CA HIS A 48 16.92 -2.47 -0.76
C HIS A 48 17.38 -1.22 -1.53
N TYR A 49 16.50 -0.27 -1.71
CA TYR A 49 16.76 0.99 -2.41
C TYR A 49 17.10 2.10 -1.42
N PHE A 50 18.36 2.46 -1.31
CA PHE A 50 18.86 3.56 -0.48
C PHE A 50 20.08 4.25 -1.10
N PRO A 51 19.94 4.80 -2.31
CA PRO A 51 21.06 5.41 -3.01
C PRO A 51 21.58 6.62 -2.24
N ASN A 52 22.92 6.79 -2.22
CA ASN A 52 23.59 7.92 -1.57
C ASN A 52 23.31 8.09 -0.05
N MET A 53 22.85 7.04 0.61
CA MET A 53 22.63 7.03 2.06
C MET A 53 23.75 6.25 2.76
N SER A 54 24.13 6.68 3.95
CA SER A 54 25.19 6.03 4.75
C SER A 54 24.71 4.77 5.48
N SER A 55 23.41 4.61 5.65
CA SER A 55 22.78 3.46 6.27
C SER A 55 21.53 3.05 5.51
N ASP A 56 21.21 1.77 5.56
CA ASP A 56 20.02 1.21 4.95
C ASP A 56 18.79 1.47 5.85
N PRO A 57 17.83 2.33 5.45
CA PRO A 57 16.63 2.62 6.26
C PRO A 57 15.61 1.48 6.24
N TRP A 58 15.81 0.49 5.37
CA TRP A 58 14.97 -0.69 5.23
C TRP A 58 15.49 -1.87 6.06
N ALA A 59 16.52 -1.66 6.89
CA ALA A 59 17.13 -2.69 7.73
C ALA A 59 17.21 -2.24 9.20
N GLY A 60 17.28 -3.20 10.12
CA GLY A 60 17.39 -2.93 11.55
C GLY A 60 16.05 -2.72 12.25
N SER A 61 16.11 -2.23 13.50
CA SER A 61 14.93 -2.08 14.38
C SER A 61 13.91 -1.04 13.92
N ASP A 62 14.36 -0.05 13.17
CA ASP A 62 13.53 1.08 12.72
C ASP A 62 13.00 0.87 11.28
N SER A 63 13.27 -0.30 10.70
CA SER A 63 12.78 -0.69 9.37
C SER A 63 11.26 -0.72 9.35
N PRO A 64 10.63 -0.26 8.25
CA PRO A 64 9.19 -0.35 8.10
C PRO A 64 8.69 -1.79 8.14
N THR A 65 7.66 -2.00 8.94
CA THR A 65 7.03 -3.30 9.11
C THR A 65 5.52 -3.24 8.90
N TRP A 66 4.96 -4.38 8.59
CA TRP A 66 3.53 -4.64 8.73
C TRP A 66 3.29 -5.49 9.98
N SER A 67 2.10 -5.38 10.56
CA SER A 67 1.62 -6.26 11.64
C SER A 67 0.24 -6.75 11.27
N SER A 68 0.06 -8.06 11.21
CA SER A 68 -1.23 -8.67 10.86
C SER A 68 -2.05 -9.04 12.09
N ASP A 69 -3.35 -9.10 11.87
CA ASP A 69 -4.32 -9.69 12.79
C ASP A 69 -4.39 -11.22 12.66
N THR A 70 -5.36 -11.82 13.34
CA THR A 70 -5.63 -13.27 13.33
C THR A 70 -6.19 -13.80 12.00
N GLU A 71 -6.49 -12.92 11.03
CA GLU A 71 -6.95 -13.28 9.69
C GLU A 71 -5.89 -12.98 8.61
N GLY A 72 -4.65 -12.66 9.03
CA GLY A 72 -3.56 -12.34 8.09
C GLY A 72 -3.77 -11.01 7.36
N THR A 73 -4.44 -10.04 7.98
CA THR A 73 -4.68 -8.71 7.40
C THR A 73 -3.87 -7.66 8.15
N SER A 74 -3.33 -6.69 7.43
CA SER A 74 -2.59 -5.55 7.99
C SER A 74 -3.00 -4.25 7.33
N ILE A 75 -3.14 -3.21 8.16
CA ILE A 75 -3.17 -1.81 7.71
C ILE A 75 -1.76 -1.27 7.90
N VAL A 76 -1.13 -0.85 6.81
CA VAL A 76 0.21 -0.26 6.87
C VAL A 76 0.12 1.26 6.80
N GLN A 77 0.85 1.92 7.69
CA GLN A 77 1.05 3.37 7.67
C GLN A 77 2.40 3.71 8.32
N PHE A 78 3.30 4.25 7.53
CA PHE A 78 4.59 4.72 8.02
C PHE A 78 5.13 5.86 7.17
N THR A 79 6.10 6.59 7.71
CA THR A 79 6.80 7.67 7.03
C THR A 79 8.29 7.37 7.01
N ILE A 80 8.93 7.59 5.86
CA ILE A 80 10.38 7.47 5.70
C ILE A 80 10.94 8.79 5.20
N PRO A 81 11.90 9.38 5.93
CA PRO A 81 12.59 10.59 5.51
C PRO A 81 13.56 10.32 4.37
N SER A 82 13.98 11.38 3.70
CA SER A 82 15.01 11.37 2.66
C SER A 82 14.68 10.60 1.39
N PHE A 83 13.39 10.41 1.13
CA PHE A 83 12.86 9.91 -0.13
C PHE A 83 11.84 10.87 -0.71
N SER A 84 11.55 10.73 -1.99
CA SER A 84 10.47 11.44 -2.67
C SER A 84 9.91 10.59 -3.81
N LEU A 85 8.79 11.00 -4.37
CA LEU A 85 8.25 10.34 -5.55
C LEU A 85 9.19 10.49 -6.75
N THR A 86 9.75 11.69 -6.98
CA THR A 86 10.47 12.00 -8.23
C THR A 86 11.75 12.81 -8.07
N ARG A 87 12.12 13.24 -6.86
CA ARG A 87 13.24 14.17 -6.62
C ARG A 87 14.40 13.49 -5.89
N LEU A 88 14.45 13.64 -4.57
CA LEU A 88 15.48 13.05 -3.72
C LEU A 88 15.22 11.56 -3.54
N ASN A 89 16.19 10.71 -3.90
CA ASN A 89 16.06 9.25 -3.82
C ASN A 89 14.69 8.77 -4.33
N PRO A 90 14.39 8.96 -5.64
CA PRO A 90 13.04 8.80 -6.17
C PRO A 90 12.56 7.36 -6.13
N VAL A 91 11.38 7.14 -5.54
CA VAL A 91 10.78 5.79 -5.44
C VAL A 91 9.83 5.46 -6.59
N ALA A 92 9.46 6.41 -7.45
CA ALA A 92 8.65 6.15 -8.62
C ALA A 92 9.26 5.06 -9.50
N ASN A 93 8.45 4.15 -9.99
CA ASN A 93 8.83 2.97 -10.78
C ASN A 93 9.72 1.96 -10.04
N ARG A 94 9.88 2.06 -8.73
CA ARG A 94 10.60 1.07 -7.93
C ARG A 94 9.67 -0.05 -7.46
N ALA A 95 10.24 -1.22 -7.24
CA ALA A 95 9.54 -2.34 -6.65
C ALA A 95 9.33 -2.11 -5.15
N VAL A 96 8.10 -2.33 -4.66
CA VAL A 96 7.80 -2.51 -3.23
C VAL A 96 7.70 -3.99 -2.97
N VAL A 97 8.41 -4.47 -1.97
CA VAL A 97 8.45 -5.89 -1.59
C VAL A 97 7.92 -6.06 -0.18
N VAL A 98 7.02 -7.02 -0.02
CA VAL A 98 6.55 -7.49 1.28
C VAL A 98 7.34 -8.74 1.65
N HIS A 99 7.85 -8.77 2.86
CA HIS A 99 8.57 -9.90 3.44
C HIS A 99 7.72 -10.54 4.53
N ASP A 100 7.83 -11.86 4.70
CA ASP A 100 7.26 -12.56 5.84
C ASP A 100 8.02 -12.29 7.15
N SER A 101 7.60 -12.91 8.24
CA SER A 101 8.21 -12.78 9.57
C SER A 101 9.66 -13.29 9.64
N SER A 102 10.09 -14.12 8.69
CA SER A 102 11.46 -14.64 8.57
C SER A 102 12.33 -13.86 7.57
N GLY A 103 11.77 -12.84 6.91
CA GLY A 103 12.45 -12.00 5.93
C GLY A 103 12.40 -12.54 4.50
N VAL A 104 11.64 -13.60 4.22
CA VAL A 104 11.44 -14.11 2.86
C VAL A 104 10.52 -13.17 2.09
N ARG A 105 10.85 -12.88 0.83
CA ARG A 105 10.03 -12.06 -0.08
C ARG A 105 8.78 -12.83 -0.48
N ILE A 106 7.60 -12.32 -0.12
CA ILE A 106 6.31 -13.00 -0.34
C ILE A 106 5.40 -12.27 -1.33
N ALA A 107 5.62 -10.96 -1.54
CA ALA A 107 4.86 -10.20 -2.52
C ALA A 107 5.68 -9.04 -3.08
N CYS A 108 5.36 -8.63 -4.30
CA CYS A 108 6.02 -7.54 -5.01
C CYS A 108 5.01 -6.76 -5.85
N GLY A 109 5.21 -5.45 -5.94
CA GLY A 109 4.45 -4.55 -6.83
C GLY A 109 5.30 -3.34 -7.20
N VAL A 110 5.12 -2.79 -8.40
CA VAL A 110 5.85 -1.62 -8.86
C VAL A 110 5.05 -0.34 -8.57
N LEU A 111 5.70 0.68 -8.01
CA LEU A 111 5.11 1.99 -7.72
C LEU A 111 4.88 2.76 -9.03
N LEU A 112 3.71 2.63 -9.59
CA LEU A 112 3.32 3.32 -10.80
C LEU A 112 2.57 4.61 -10.47
N SER A 113 2.81 5.65 -11.27
CA SER A 113 2.03 6.88 -11.19
C SER A 113 0.57 6.58 -11.51
N THR A 114 -0.35 6.95 -10.63
CA THR A 114 -1.78 6.79 -10.86
C THR A 114 -2.47 8.15 -10.91
N VAL A 115 -3.42 8.28 -11.83
CA VAL A 115 -4.30 9.44 -11.95
C VAL A 115 -5.63 9.05 -11.35
N GLY A 116 -5.83 9.33 -10.06
CA GLY A 116 -7.07 8.97 -9.38
C GLY A 116 -7.10 9.42 -7.93
N GLU A 117 -8.28 9.31 -7.34
CA GLU A 117 -8.51 9.59 -5.92
C GLU A 117 -8.26 8.31 -5.10
N VAL A 118 -7.53 8.45 -4.00
CA VAL A 118 -7.34 7.38 -3.03
C VAL A 118 -8.41 7.49 -1.96
N VAL A 119 -9.17 6.42 -1.81
CA VAL A 119 -10.22 6.30 -0.79
C VAL A 119 -9.78 5.26 0.24
N THR A 120 -9.66 5.69 1.49
CA THR A 120 -9.46 4.77 2.61
C THR A 120 -10.83 4.45 3.21
N LEU A 121 -11.15 3.16 3.25
CA LEU A 121 -12.37 2.65 3.87
C LEU A 121 -12.08 2.25 5.31
N GLY A 122 -13.04 2.53 6.19
CA GLY A 122 -13.09 2.05 7.55
C GLY A 122 -14.50 1.62 7.91
N PRO A 123 -14.74 1.19 9.16
CA PRO A 123 -16.07 0.81 9.63
C PRO A 123 -17.09 1.95 9.42
N TYR A 124 -18.28 1.60 8.99
CA TYR A 124 -19.37 2.58 8.85
C TYR A 124 -19.82 3.07 10.24
N PRO A 125 -19.92 4.40 10.48
CA PRO A 125 -20.36 4.93 11.76
C PRO A 125 -21.76 4.41 12.12
N GLY A 126 -21.88 3.80 13.30
CA GLY A 126 -23.12 3.18 13.76
C GLY A 126 -23.40 1.79 13.21
N ASN A 127 -22.40 1.14 12.63
CA ASN A 127 -22.49 -0.26 12.28
C ASN A 127 -22.81 -1.12 13.52
N THR A 128 -23.82 -2.00 13.41
CA THR A 128 -24.28 -2.87 14.50
C THR A 128 -23.97 -4.35 14.24
N VAL A 129 -23.35 -4.67 13.10
CA VAL A 129 -22.89 -6.01 12.76
C VAL A 129 -21.40 -6.12 13.07
N ASP A 130 -20.92 -7.32 13.34
CA ASP A 130 -19.52 -7.60 13.67
C ASP A 130 -18.60 -7.45 12.45
N THR A 131 -18.65 -6.26 11.86
CA THR A 131 -17.82 -5.83 10.72
C THR A 131 -16.96 -4.62 11.10
N ASP A 132 -16.70 -4.42 12.39
CA ASP A 132 -15.93 -3.29 12.91
C ASP A 132 -14.48 -3.27 12.40
N GLN A 133 -14.06 -4.36 11.77
CA GLN A 133 -12.73 -4.55 11.20
C GLN A 133 -12.67 -4.29 9.68
N ILE A 134 -13.75 -3.86 9.03
CA ILE A 134 -13.72 -3.56 7.60
C ILE A 134 -12.75 -2.41 7.34
N HIS A 135 -11.73 -2.69 6.54
CA HIS A 135 -10.76 -1.72 6.08
C HIS A 135 -10.49 -1.90 4.59
N GLY A 136 -10.08 -0.82 3.95
CA GLY A 136 -9.73 -0.92 2.53
C GLY A 136 -8.99 0.29 2.02
N THR A 137 -8.25 0.07 0.95
CA THR A 137 -7.62 1.12 0.16
C THR A 137 -8.08 0.95 -1.29
N LEU A 138 -8.76 1.95 -1.81
CA LEU A 138 -9.26 1.97 -3.18
C LEU A 138 -8.63 3.13 -3.95
N ILE A 139 -8.42 2.91 -5.25
CA ILE A 139 -8.03 3.94 -6.22
C ILE A 139 -9.20 4.10 -7.18
N VAL A 140 -9.76 5.29 -7.22
CA VAL A 140 -10.89 5.65 -8.07
C VAL A 140 -10.39 6.52 -9.21
N THR A 141 -10.52 6.04 -10.44
CA THR A 141 -9.97 6.71 -11.64
C THR A 141 -11.07 6.94 -12.67
N SER A 142 -11.14 8.14 -13.23
CA SER A 142 -11.99 8.40 -14.39
C SER A 142 -11.40 7.77 -15.64
N VAL A 143 -12.21 7.02 -16.35
CA VAL A 143 -11.87 6.40 -17.64
C VAL A 143 -12.87 6.83 -18.70
N SER A 144 -12.53 6.65 -19.98
CA SER A 144 -13.36 7.11 -21.11
C SER A 144 -14.80 6.57 -21.11
N ALA A 145 -15.02 5.41 -20.50
CA ALA A 145 -16.33 4.74 -20.43
C ALA A 145 -16.97 4.80 -19.01
N GLY A 146 -16.45 5.63 -18.09
CA GLY A 146 -17.00 5.75 -16.73
C GLY A 146 -15.95 5.89 -15.65
N THR A 147 -16.09 5.14 -14.58
CA THR A 147 -15.18 5.14 -13.44
C THR A 147 -14.63 3.74 -13.19
N SER A 148 -13.32 3.64 -13.04
CA SER A 148 -12.63 2.43 -12.59
C SER A 148 -12.37 2.54 -11.08
N ILE A 149 -12.66 1.47 -10.34
CA ILE A 149 -12.36 1.36 -8.90
C ILE A 149 -11.50 0.11 -8.74
N MET A 150 -10.31 0.27 -8.20
CA MET A 150 -9.36 -0.81 -7.92
C MET A 150 -8.85 -0.70 -6.50
N GLY A 151 -8.60 -1.82 -5.86
CA GLY A 151 -8.01 -1.82 -4.52
C GLY A 151 -8.33 -3.07 -3.73
N THR A 152 -8.05 -3.01 -2.43
CA THR A 152 -8.21 -4.11 -1.50
C THR A 152 -9.17 -3.71 -0.40
N VAL A 153 -10.13 -4.57 -0.09
CA VAL A 153 -11.04 -4.45 1.06
C VAL A 153 -10.98 -5.75 1.83
N THR A 154 -10.87 -5.67 3.14
CA THR A 154 -10.71 -6.80 4.05
C THR A 154 -11.84 -6.88 5.06
N HIS A 155 -11.99 -8.03 5.72
CA HIS A 155 -13.03 -8.30 6.72
C HIS A 155 -14.47 -8.12 6.18
N VAL A 156 -14.64 -8.35 4.88
CA VAL A 156 -15.96 -8.42 4.27
C VAL A 156 -16.62 -9.76 4.58
N GLU A 157 -17.94 -9.79 4.56
CA GLU A 157 -18.72 -11.01 4.77
C GLU A 157 -18.27 -12.13 3.82
N LYS A 158 -17.96 -13.30 4.38
CA LYS A 158 -17.55 -14.48 3.59
C LYS A 158 -18.71 -14.98 2.74
N SER A 159 -18.43 -15.24 1.48
CA SER A 159 -19.42 -15.82 0.53
C SER A 159 -20.61 -14.91 0.21
N CYS A 160 -20.47 -13.61 0.33
CA CYS A 160 -21.51 -12.68 -0.05
C CYS A 160 -21.73 -12.66 -1.58
N THR A 161 -22.93 -12.99 -2.04
CA THR A 161 -23.29 -13.03 -3.46
C THR A 161 -23.89 -11.73 -4.00
N ASN A 162 -24.30 -10.82 -3.11
CA ASN A 162 -24.98 -9.56 -3.44
C ASN A 162 -24.39 -8.34 -2.70
N CYS A 163 -23.11 -8.39 -2.30
CA CYS A 163 -22.45 -7.24 -1.73
C CYS A 163 -22.09 -6.24 -2.83
N GLY A 164 -22.36 -4.98 -2.60
CA GLY A 164 -22.11 -3.90 -3.55
C GLY A 164 -21.30 -2.77 -2.95
N PHE A 165 -20.62 -2.05 -3.82
CA PHE A 165 -20.09 -0.73 -3.52
C PHE A 165 -21.03 0.33 -4.05
N THR A 166 -21.41 1.27 -3.19
CA THR A 166 -22.15 2.47 -3.61
C THR A 166 -21.27 3.69 -3.41
N SER A 167 -21.22 4.60 -4.39
CA SER A 167 -20.56 5.89 -4.27
C SER A 167 -21.60 6.96 -3.91
N THR A 168 -21.32 7.75 -2.88
CA THR A 168 -21.98 9.04 -2.64
C THR A 168 -21.11 10.15 -3.17
N GLN A 169 -21.71 11.27 -3.62
CA GLN A 169 -20.94 12.41 -4.12
C GLN A 169 -19.98 12.94 -3.05
N VAL A 170 -18.68 12.96 -3.38
CA VAL A 170 -17.64 13.62 -2.57
C VAL A 170 -17.07 14.77 -3.40
N THR A 171 -17.01 15.95 -2.85
CA THR A 171 -16.34 17.10 -3.50
C THR A 171 -14.83 16.91 -3.35
N PRO A 172 -14.06 16.79 -4.45
CA PRO A 172 -12.63 16.53 -4.37
C PRO A 172 -11.85 17.74 -3.87
N ALA A 173 -10.96 17.52 -2.91
CA ALA A 173 -9.88 18.46 -2.64
C ALA A 173 -8.74 18.18 -3.63
N MET A 174 -8.25 19.21 -4.34
CA MET A 174 -7.12 19.06 -5.25
C MET A 174 -5.84 18.75 -4.47
N THR A 175 -5.34 17.54 -4.61
CA THR A 175 -4.03 17.10 -4.09
C THR A 175 -3.22 16.44 -5.20
N GLN A 176 -1.88 16.53 -5.08
CA GLN A 176 -0.93 15.91 -6.00
C GLN A 176 -1.24 14.41 -6.16
N ALA A 177 -1.17 13.91 -7.38
CA ALA A 177 -1.45 12.51 -7.67
C ALA A 177 -0.55 11.56 -6.87
N PRO A 178 -1.11 10.59 -6.15
CA PRO A 178 -0.34 9.60 -5.40
C PRO A 178 0.34 8.59 -6.32
N LEU A 179 1.37 7.91 -5.83
CA LEU A 179 1.87 6.67 -6.41
C LEU A 179 1.21 5.49 -5.71
N ALA A 180 0.86 4.47 -6.45
CA ALA A 180 0.26 3.26 -5.91
C ALA A 180 0.90 2.00 -6.51
N ALA A 181 0.94 0.94 -5.71
CA ALA A 181 1.25 -0.43 -6.14
C ALA A 181 0.15 -1.37 -5.67
N THR A 182 -0.25 -2.31 -6.52
CA THR A 182 -1.03 -3.48 -6.12
C THR A 182 -0.06 -4.63 -5.93
N ILE A 183 -0.10 -5.27 -4.77
CA ILE A 183 0.85 -6.28 -4.31
C ILE A 183 0.14 -7.62 -4.11
#